data_a1d6e896c30754261b1ce5695b9069bf
#
_entry.id   a1d6e896c30754261b1ce5695b9069bf
#
_cell.length_a   1.000
_cell.length_b   1.000
_cell.length_c   1.000
_cell.angle_alpha   90.00
_cell.angle_beta   90.00
_cell.angle_gamma   90.00
#
_symmetry.space_group_name_H-M   'P 1'
#
loop_
_entity.id
_entity.type
_entity.pdbx_description
1 polymer ?
#
loop_
_entity_poly.entity_id
_entity_poly.type
_entity_poly.pdbx_seq_one_letter_code
_entity_poly.pdbx_strand_id
1 'polypeptide(L)'
;MRDYELALTIWKARKNGLLKVVARNGSPVAIEELYEHEQFKPDHPIRAGIRTLSDVTPAAAMALFDREAIQSTILRSSEGEEILSGHAAQKLSLWNSLWSGDAVRVDRKTSTSCVVRPRTTLYVQAQPSVLQRFVSKGGENARGIGFFARTHITFPATTQGMRPVKEIIKIPNDEYGAWVKELFQHNVEVANTSNSERIIVRFDNDAKERWF
;
A
#
# COMPACT_ATOMS: atom_id res chain seq x y z
N MET A 1 15.35 -11.60 1.61
CA MET A 1 15.35 -10.53 2.65
C MET A 1 16.65 -10.48 3.42
N ARG A 2 17.07 -11.55 4.13
CA ARG A 2 18.30 -11.60 4.91
C ARG A 2 19.55 -11.21 4.12
N ASP A 3 19.69 -11.74 2.91
CA ASP A 3 20.84 -11.47 2.03
C ASP A 3 20.87 -10.01 1.56
N TYR A 4 19.71 -9.42 1.25
CA TYR A 4 19.60 -8.01 0.91
C TYR A 4 19.98 -7.10 2.09
N GLU A 5 19.47 -7.37 3.28
CA GLU A 5 19.78 -6.59 4.48
C GLU A 5 21.26 -6.64 4.82
N LEU A 6 21.88 -7.80 4.64
CA LEU A 6 23.32 -7.96 4.81
C LEU A 6 24.09 -7.17 3.73
N ALA A 7 23.73 -7.34 2.46
CA ALA A 7 24.35 -6.61 1.36
C ALA A 7 24.21 -5.09 1.52
N LEU A 8 23.03 -4.61 1.93
CA LEU A 8 22.80 -3.19 2.19
C LEU A 8 23.63 -2.67 3.38
N THR A 9 23.80 -3.48 4.41
CA THR A 9 24.60 -3.13 5.58
C THR A 9 26.09 -3.00 5.20
N ILE A 10 26.61 -3.93 4.43
CA ILE A 10 28.00 -3.90 3.91
C ILE A 10 28.17 -2.69 2.99
N TRP A 11 27.23 -2.44 2.08
CA TRP A 11 27.27 -1.29 1.19
C TRP A 11 27.29 0.03 1.96
N LYS A 12 26.44 0.20 2.98
CA LYS A 12 26.40 1.39 3.84
C LYS A 12 27.70 1.58 4.63
N ALA A 13 28.28 0.50 5.15
CA ALA A 13 29.54 0.57 5.88
C ALA A 13 30.67 1.07 4.98
N ARG A 14 30.79 0.55 3.76
CA ARG A 14 31.80 0.99 2.78
C ARG A 14 31.56 2.43 2.34
N LYS A 15 30.31 2.83 2.06
CA LYS A 15 29.94 4.22 1.75
C LYS A 15 30.39 5.19 2.85
N ASN A 16 30.11 4.85 4.12
CA ASN A 16 30.50 5.68 5.25
C ASN A 16 32.05 5.78 5.38
N GLY A 17 32.74 4.72 5.04
CA GLY A 17 34.24 4.74 4.97
C GLY A 17 34.72 5.71 3.90
N LEU A 18 34.22 5.61 2.68
CA LEU A 18 34.56 6.49 1.56
C LEU A 18 34.22 7.96 1.84
N LEU A 19 33.06 8.24 2.42
CA LEU A 19 32.65 9.59 2.82
C LEU A 19 33.64 10.22 3.82
N LYS A 20 34.15 9.44 4.77
CA LYS A 20 35.18 9.93 5.72
C LYS A 20 36.51 10.26 5.03
N VAL A 21 36.90 9.46 4.04
CA VAL A 21 38.12 9.71 3.26
C VAL A 21 37.96 10.96 2.41
N VAL A 22 36.84 11.11 1.72
CA VAL A 22 36.51 12.31 0.93
C VAL A 22 36.52 13.56 1.82
N ALA A 23 35.86 13.49 2.99
CA ALA A 23 35.77 14.61 3.92
C ALA A 23 37.17 15.01 4.49
N ARG A 24 38.09 14.05 4.64
CA ARG A 24 39.43 14.28 5.20
C ARG A 24 40.43 14.82 4.19
N ASN A 25 40.42 14.29 2.98
CA ASN A 25 41.51 14.51 2.00
C ASN A 25 41.04 15.23 0.73
N GLY A 26 39.71 15.33 0.46
CA GLY A 26 39.19 15.93 -0.77
C GLY A 26 39.70 15.30 -2.08
N SER A 27 40.27 14.09 -2.00
CA SER A 27 40.91 13.41 -3.12
C SER A 27 39.95 13.15 -4.27
N PRO A 28 40.27 13.58 -5.51
CA PRO A 28 39.48 13.27 -6.68
C PRO A 28 39.23 11.76 -6.86
N VAL A 29 40.25 10.95 -6.56
CA VAL A 29 40.15 9.47 -6.62
C VAL A 29 39.12 8.93 -5.64
N ALA A 30 39.09 9.43 -4.40
CA ALA A 30 38.12 8.99 -3.42
C ALA A 30 36.68 9.43 -3.77
N ILE A 31 36.55 10.54 -4.46
CA ILE A 31 35.27 11.01 -4.99
C ILE A 31 34.78 10.06 -6.10
N GLU A 32 35.66 9.68 -7.02
CA GLU A 32 35.36 8.76 -8.11
C GLU A 32 34.99 7.36 -7.58
N GLU A 33 35.77 6.84 -6.62
CA GLU A 33 35.41 5.59 -5.94
C GLU A 33 34.05 5.64 -5.23
N LEU A 34 33.67 6.80 -4.70
CA LEU A 34 32.34 6.98 -4.10
C LEU A 34 31.23 6.95 -5.15
N TYR A 35 31.43 7.58 -6.32
CA TYR A 35 30.49 7.53 -7.42
C TYR A 35 30.33 6.13 -7.98
N GLU A 36 31.42 5.41 -8.20
CA GLU A 36 31.37 4.00 -8.61
C GLU A 36 30.62 3.15 -7.58
N HIS A 37 30.93 3.33 -6.29
CA HIS A 37 30.28 2.58 -5.22
C HIS A 37 28.76 2.84 -5.16
N GLU A 38 28.29 4.06 -5.46
CA GLU A 38 26.85 4.38 -5.52
C GLU A 38 26.14 3.60 -6.63
N GLN A 39 26.80 3.30 -7.73
CA GLN A 39 26.20 2.51 -8.83
C GLN A 39 25.96 1.05 -8.44
N PHE A 40 26.73 0.52 -7.48
CA PHE A 40 26.59 -0.84 -6.97
C PHE A 40 25.71 -0.93 -5.72
N LYS A 41 24.84 0.05 -5.51
CA LYS A 41 23.86 -0.05 -4.43
C LYS A 41 22.97 -1.28 -4.63
N PRO A 42 22.88 -2.18 -3.62
CA PRO A 42 22.01 -3.35 -3.74
C PRO A 42 20.58 -2.94 -4.07
N ASP A 43 20.05 -3.52 -5.14
CA ASP A 43 18.66 -3.32 -5.51
C ASP A 43 17.74 -3.91 -4.45
N HIS A 44 16.75 -3.14 -4.04
CA HIS A 44 15.75 -3.66 -3.13
C HIS A 44 15.02 -4.81 -3.81
N PRO A 45 14.96 -6.01 -3.19
CA PRO A 45 14.19 -7.09 -3.78
C PRO A 45 12.76 -6.59 -3.95
N ILE A 46 12.32 -6.55 -5.21
CA ILE A 46 10.94 -6.17 -5.54
C ILE A 46 10.04 -7.14 -4.79
N ARG A 47 9.42 -6.68 -3.74
CA ARG A 47 8.34 -7.42 -3.11
C ARG A 47 7.13 -7.29 -4.03
N ALA A 48 7.10 -8.14 -5.04
CA ALA A 48 5.91 -8.34 -5.80
C ALA A 48 4.83 -8.83 -4.83
N GLY A 49 3.85 -7.97 -4.55
CA GLY A 49 2.75 -8.35 -3.67
C GLY A 49 2.03 -7.16 -3.07
N ILE A 50 0.77 -7.39 -2.75
CA ILE A 50 -0.06 -6.47 -1.99
C ILE A 50 0.44 -6.48 -0.54
N ARG A 51 0.86 -5.33 -0.02
CA ARG A 51 1.22 -5.21 1.39
C ARG A 51 -0.01 -4.85 2.21
N THR A 52 -0.28 -5.64 3.24
CA THR A 52 -1.35 -5.37 4.19
C THR A 52 -0.83 -4.48 5.31
N LEU A 53 -1.55 -3.38 5.55
CA LEU A 53 -1.29 -2.40 6.61
C LEU A 53 -2.50 -2.40 7.55
N SER A 54 -2.30 -2.33 8.85
CA SER A 54 -3.38 -2.23 9.85
C SER A 54 -3.40 -0.86 10.52
N ASP A 55 -2.27 -0.43 11.04
CA ASP A 55 -2.08 0.91 11.58
C ASP A 55 -0.89 1.56 10.88
N VAL A 56 -1.14 2.68 10.22
CA VAL A 56 -0.13 3.38 9.44
C VAL A 56 -0.38 4.88 9.42
N THR A 57 0.68 5.63 9.67
CA THR A 57 0.62 7.08 9.44
C THR A 57 0.69 7.36 7.93
N PRO A 58 0.06 8.45 7.44
CA PRO A 58 0.19 8.88 6.05
C PRO A 58 1.64 9.00 5.57
N ALA A 59 2.52 9.44 6.46
CA ALA A 59 3.94 9.57 6.17
C ALA A 59 4.65 8.21 5.98
N ALA A 60 4.33 7.24 6.85
CA ALA A 60 4.87 5.90 6.75
C ALA A 60 4.36 5.18 5.49
N ALA A 61 3.08 5.36 5.14
CA ALA A 61 2.53 4.84 3.90
C ALA A 61 3.27 5.38 2.68
N MET A 62 3.48 6.69 2.60
CA MET A 62 4.26 7.31 1.50
C MET A 62 5.69 6.76 1.43
N ALA A 63 6.35 6.59 2.57
CA ALA A 63 7.71 6.04 2.62
C ALA A 63 7.77 4.57 2.16
N LEU A 64 6.73 3.79 2.39
CA LEU A 64 6.64 2.41 1.89
C LEU A 64 6.57 2.36 0.37
N PHE A 65 5.75 3.21 -0.24
CA PHE A 65 5.66 3.29 -1.70
C PHE A 65 6.98 3.75 -2.34
N ASP A 66 7.61 4.76 -1.74
CA ASP A 66 8.83 5.38 -2.28
C ASP A 66 10.06 4.49 -2.09
N ARG A 67 10.26 3.96 -0.88
CA ARG A 67 11.49 3.23 -0.52
C ARG A 67 11.47 1.75 -0.88
N GLU A 68 10.31 1.12 -0.82
CA GLU A 68 10.18 -0.32 -1.02
C GLU A 68 9.68 -0.67 -2.42
N ALA A 69 9.54 0.30 -3.33
CA ALA A 69 9.00 0.13 -4.68
C ALA A 69 7.64 -0.63 -4.70
N ILE A 70 6.87 -0.52 -3.61
CA ILE A 70 5.57 -1.14 -3.49
C ILE A 70 4.57 -0.31 -4.29
N GLN A 71 3.86 -0.93 -5.21
CA GLN A 71 2.82 -0.25 -5.99
C GLN A 71 1.42 -0.46 -5.44
N SER A 72 1.20 -1.52 -4.67
CA SER A 72 -0.13 -1.88 -4.19
C SER A 72 -0.12 -2.17 -2.69
N THR A 73 -1.13 -1.65 -1.99
CA THR A 73 -1.34 -1.90 -0.56
C THR A 73 -2.81 -2.11 -0.26
N ILE A 74 -3.07 -2.81 0.83
CA ILE A 74 -4.40 -2.87 1.45
C ILE A 74 -4.28 -2.35 2.88
N LEU A 75 -5.05 -1.32 3.21
CA LEU A 75 -5.22 -0.85 4.59
C LEU A 75 -6.43 -1.57 5.18
N ARG A 76 -6.19 -2.46 6.15
CA ARG A 76 -7.19 -3.37 6.68
C ARG A 76 -7.29 -3.26 8.20
N SER A 77 -8.52 -3.16 8.71
CA SER A 77 -8.82 -3.35 10.13
C SER A 77 -10.07 -4.19 10.31
N SER A 78 -10.05 -5.08 11.30
CA SER A 78 -11.21 -5.90 11.71
C SER A 78 -12.10 -5.19 12.74
N GLU A 79 -11.64 -4.12 13.37
CA GLU A 79 -12.39 -3.36 14.39
C GLU A 79 -12.66 -1.91 13.96
N GLY A 80 -11.90 -1.39 13.01
CA GLY A 80 -12.10 -0.10 12.38
C GLY A 80 -11.67 1.12 13.18
N GLU A 81 -11.56 1.03 14.49
CA GLU A 81 -11.21 2.17 15.36
C GLU A 81 -9.84 2.75 14.99
N GLU A 82 -8.84 1.90 14.78
CA GLU A 82 -7.47 2.29 14.43
C GLU A 82 -7.40 3.09 13.14
N ILE A 83 -8.23 2.75 12.15
CA ILE A 83 -8.25 3.44 10.86
C ILE A 83 -9.14 4.67 10.91
N LEU A 84 -10.37 4.54 11.43
CA LEU A 84 -11.39 5.60 11.36
C LEU A 84 -11.18 6.69 12.41
N SER A 85 -10.52 6.40 13.52
CA SER A 85 -10.19 7.36 14.58
C SER A 85 -8.69 7.62 14.72
N GLY A 86 -7.85 6.83 14.05
CA GLY A 86 -6.40 6.87 14.13
C GLY A 86 -5.74 7.86 13.17
N HIS A 87 -4.45 7.67 12.96
CA HIS A 87 -3.63 8.52 12.12
C HIS A 87 -4.03 8.49 10.63
N ALA A 88 -4.52 7.36 10.15
CA ALA A 88 -5.00 7.23 8.77
C ALA A 88 -6.15 8.21 8.47
N ALA A 89 -7.09 8.39 9.39
CA ALA A 89 -8.22 9.30 9.22
C ALA A 89 -7.83 10.78 9.10
N GLN A 90 -6.63 11.16 9.54
CA GLN A 90 -6.17 12.57 9.53
C GLN A 90 -5.93 13.12 8.11
N LYS A 91 -5.71 12.26 7.11
CA LYS A 91 -5.44 12.66 5.73
C LYS A 91 -6.19 11.80 4.72
N LEU A 92 -7.51 11.84 4.76
CA LEU A 92 -8.38 11.08 3.84
C LEU A 92 -8.14 11.44 2.37
N SER A 93 -7.75 12.69 2.08
CA SER A 93 -7.40 13.13 0.73
C SER A 93 -6.21 12.35 0.15
N LEU A 94 -5.22 12.01 0.97
CA LEU A 94 -4.11 11.17 0.53
C LEU A 94 -4.59 9.78 0.11
N TRP A 95 -5.45 9.16 0.91
CA TRP A 95 -6.01 7.85 0.59
C TRP A 95 -6.84 7.86 -0.69
N ASN A 96 -7.59 8.95 -0.94
CA ASN A 96 -8.29 9.14 -2.20
C ASN A 96 -7.32 9.17 -3.39
N SER A 97 -6.22 9.91 -3.29
CA SER A 97 -5.19 9.98 -4.35
C SER A 97 -4.50 8.63 -4.55
N LEU A 98 -4.15 7.94 -3.47
CA LEU A 98 -3.54 6.59 -3.54
C LEU A 98 -4.52 5.55 -4.14
N TRP A 99 -5.81 5.68 -3.87
CA TRP A 99 -6.84 4.84 -4.46
C TRP A 99 -7.03 5.15 -5.96
N SER A 100 -7.10 6.42 -6.33
CA SER A 100 -7.23 6.86 -7.72
C SER A 100 -5.99 6.53 -8.56
N GLY A 101 -4.83 6.34 -7.92
CA GLY A 101 -3.55 6.11 -8.58
C GLY A 101 -2.91 7.39 -9.09
N ASP A 102 -3.27 8.50 -8.48
CA ASP A 102 -2.68 9.79 -8.81
C ASP A 102 -1.22 9.82 -8.34
N ALA A 103 -0.37 10.52 -9.07
CA ALA A 103 0.98 10.78 -8.59
C ALA A 103 0.91 11.70 -7.36
N VAL A 104 1.53 11.29 -6.28
CA VAL A 104 1.57 12.07 -5.04
C VAL A 104 3.01 12.43 -4.74
N ARG A 105 3.27 13.74 -4.60
CA ARG A 105 4.56 14.25 -4.14
C ARG A 105 4.39 14.96 -2.80
N VAL A 106 5.22 14.61 -1.85
CA VAL A 106 5.26 15.22 -0.53
C VAL A 106 6.65 15.76 -0.27
N ASP A 107 6.80 17.07 -0.31
CA ASP A 107 8.03 17.76 0.02
C ASP A 107 7.99 18.20 1.48
N ARG A 108 9.03 17.84 2.24
CA ARG A 108 9.22 18.22 3.63
C ARG A 108 10.61 18.84 3.78
N LYS A 109 10.81 19.59 4.84
CA LYS A 109 12.09 20.25 5.13
C LYS A 109 13.29 19.27 5.10
N THR A 110 13.09 18.02 5.50
CA THR A 110 14.16 17.01 5.65
C THR A 110 14.04 15.84 4.68
N SER A 111 12.96 15.74 3.90
CA SER A 111 12.76 14.62 2.98
C SER A 111 11.72 14.95 1.90
N THR A 112 11.93 14.38 0.73
CA THR A 112 10.95 14.38 -0.36
C THR A 112 10.56 12.93 -0.64
N SER A 113 9.27 12.66 -0.79
CA SER A 113 8.75 11.37 -1.24
C SER A 113 7.86 11.61 -2.46
N CYS A 114 8.09 10.83 -3.51
CA CYS A 114 7.30 10.87 -4.73
C CYS A 114 6.82 9.47 -5.09
N VAL A 115 5.51 9.33 -5.24
CA VAL A 115 4.86 8.05 -5.55
C VAL A 115 4.10 8.19 -6.85
N VAL A 116 4.33 7.28 -7.77
CA VAL A 116 3.68 7.25 -9.08
C VAL A 116 2.85 5.98 -9.21
N ARG A 117 1.62 6.15 -9.67
CA ARG A 117 0.66 5.05 -9.92
C ARG A 117 0.42 4.13 -8.71
N PRO A 118 0.24 4.67 -7.50
CA PRO A 118 -0.07 3.83 -6.34
C PRO A 118 -1.43 3.14 -6.51
N ARG A 119 -1.61 2.05 -5.76
CA ARG A 119 -2.91 1.36 -5.64
C ARG A 119 -3.13 1.03 -4.18
N THR A 120 -4.14 1.65 -3.58
CA THR A 120 -4.49 1.36 -2.19
C THR A 120 -5.95 0.99 -2.09
N THR A 121 -6.24 -0.14 -1.47
CA THR A 121 -7.59 -0.55 -1.09
C THR A 121 -7.77 -0.36 0.39
N LEU A 122 -8.90 0.18 0.80
CA LEU A 122 -9.31 0.29 2.19
C LEU A 122 -10.36 -0.78 2.48
N TYR A 123 -10.10 -1.63 3.48
CA TYR A 123 -11.04 -2.64 3.96
C TYR A 123 -11.20 -2.53 5.48
N VAL A 124 -12.38 -2.11 5.92
CA VAL A 124 -12.65 -1.85 7.34
C VAL A 124 -13.91 -2.57 7.76
N GLN A 125 -13.79 -3.39 8.79
CA GLN A 125 -14.93 -3.88 9.56
C GLN A 125 -15.03 -3.01 10.81
N ALA A 126 -16.21 -2.48 11.10
CA ALA A 126 -16.37 -1.59 12.25
C ALA A 126 -17.73 -1.79 12.90
N GLN A 127 -17.77 -1.58 14.20
CA GLN A 127 -19.03 -1.46 14.92
C GLN A 127 -19.78 -0.19 14.45
N PRO A 128 -21.12 -0.21 14.41
CA PRO A 128 -21.90 0.97 14.01
C PRO A 128 -21.55 2.24 14.78
N SER A 129 -21.24 2.12 16.08
CA SER A 129 -20.84 3.24 16.93
C SER A 129 -19.51 3.88 16.51
N VAL A 130 -18.56 3.10 16.01
CA VAL A 130 -17.26 3.60 15.49
C VAL A 130 -17.49 4.41 14.24
N LEU A 131 -18.30 3.87 13.31
CA LEU A 131 -18.64 4.57 12.07
C LEU A 131 -19.44 5.86 12.35
N GLN A 132 -20.42 5.83 13.25
CA GLN A 132 -21.17 7.01 13.65
C GLN A 132 -20.26 8.09 14.21
N ARG A 133 -19.31 7.73 15.07
CA ARG A 133 -18.33 8.65 15.63
C ARG A 133 -17.44 9.27 14.56
N PHE A 134 -16.98 8.48 13.61
CA PHE A 134 -16.22 8.98 12.45
C PHE A 134 -17.02 9.99 11.63
N VAL A 135 -18.27 9.66 11.30
CA VAL A 135 -19.17 10.54 10.54
C VAL A 135 -19.47 11.82 11.30
N SER A 136 -19.71 11.75 12.61
CA SER A 136 -20.01 12.92 13.44
C SER A 136 -18.82 13.88 13.56
N LYS A 137 -17.59 13.36 13.60
CA LYS A 137 -16.37 14.19 13.75
C LYS A 137 -15.85 14.78 12.44
N GLY A 138 -15.97 14.06 11.35
CA GLY A 138 -15.33 14.42 10.09
C GLY A 138 -16.13 14.09 8.83
N GLY A 139 -17.40 13.74 8.96
CA GLY A 139 -18.23 13.29 7.83
C GLY A 139 -18.44 14.34 6.76
N GLU A 140 -18.57 15.63 7.12
CA GLU A 140 -18.68 16.72 6.14
C GLU A 140 -17.40 16.83 5.29
N ASN A 141 -16.25 16.81 5.93
CA ASN A 141 -14.97 16.83 5.22
C ASN A 141 -14.81 15.59 4.34
N ALA A 142 -15.10 14.41 4.88
CA ALA A 142 -15.02 13.16 4.12
C ALA A 142 -15.95 13.15 2.89
N ARG A 143 -17.15 13.73 3.02
CA ARG A 143 -18.09 13.91 1.92
C ARG A 143 -17.56 14.91 0.90
N GLY A 144 -17.11 16.09 1.36
CA GLY A 144 -16.62 17.15 0.51
C GLY A 144 -15.43 16.76 -0.37
N ILE A 145 -14.53 15.92 0.15
CA ILE A 145 -13.38 15.41 -0.62
C ILE A 145 -13.70 14.14 -1.43
N GLY A 146 -14.94 13.67 -1.43
CA GLY A 146 -15.38 12.51 -2.19
C GLY A 146 -14.90 11.16 -1.63
N PHE A 147 -14.56 11.08 -0.34
CA PHE A 147 -14.14 9.83 0.29
C PHE A 147 -15.28 8.81 0.28
N PHE A 148 -16.49 9.21 0.67
CA PHE A 148 -17.66 8.32 0.66
C PHE A 148 -18.09 7.90 -0.74
N ALA A 149 -17.86 8.73 -1.77
CA ALA A 149 -18.14 8.37 -3.16
C ALA A 149 -17.25 7.21 -3.66
N ARG A 150 -16.15 6.94 -2.97
CA ARG A 150 -15.21 5.84 -3.26
C ARG A 150 -15.34 4.68 -2.30
N THR A 151 -16.31 4.74 -1.37
CA THR A 151 -16.47 3.77 -0.30
C THR A 151 -17.80 3.04 -0.44
N HIS A 152 -17.75 1.71 -0.47
CA HIS A 152 -18.93 0.88 -0.38
C HIS A 152 -19.17 0.53 1.09
N ILE A 153 -20.33 0.93 1.64
CA ILE A 153 -20.70 0.67 3.03
C ILE A 153 -21.85 -0.34 3.04
N THR A 154 -21.67 -1.43 3.77
CA THR A 154 -22.67 -2.47 3.95
C THR A 154 -23.02 -2.65 5.41
N PHE A 155 -24.31 -2.82 5.68
CA PHE A 155 -24.86 -3.18 6.99
C PHE A 155 -25.57 -4.53 6.86
N PRO A 156 -24.86 -5.66 7.03
CA PRO A 156 -25.52 -6.96 6.97
C PRO A 156 -26.49 -7.12 8.15
N ALA A 157 -27.61 -7.77 7.89
CA ALA A 157 -28.53 -8.13 8.96
C ALA A 157 -27.85 -9.01 10.00
N THR A 158 -28.11 -8.75 11.27
CA THR A 158 -27.53 -9.58 12.33
C THR A 158 -28.12 -10.98 12.28
N THR A 159 -27.25 -11.97 12.39
CA THR A 159 -27.63 -13.38 12.58
C THR A 159 -27.38 -13.84 14.04
N GLN A 160 -27.13 -12.89 14.94
CA GLN A 160 -26.89 -13.18 16.33
C GLN A 160 -28.11 -13.87 16.95
N GLY A 161 -27.92 -14.97 17.64
CA GLY A 161 -28.98 -15.80 18.19
C GLY A 161 -29.64 -16.78 17.18
N MET A 162 -29.36 -16.64 15.88
CA MET A 162 -29.89 -17.53 14.83
C MET A 162 -28.84 -18.51 14.28
N ARG A 163 -27.68 -18.58 14.89
CA ARG A 163 -26.59 -19.44 14.42
C ARG A 163 -26.68 -20.80 15.11
N PRO A 164 -27.23 -21.83 14.46
CA PRO A 164 -27.19 -23.18 15.03
C PRO A 164 -25.75 -23.66 15.08
N VAL A 165 -25.42 -24.39 16.14
CA VAL A 165 -24.15 -25.13 16.20
C VAL A 165 -24.27 -26.26 15.19
N LYS A 166 -23.53 -26.19 14.10
CA LYS A 166 -23.42 -27.24 13.09
C LYS A 166 -22.04 -27.86 13.19
N GLU A 167 -21.97 -29.17 12.96
CA GLU A 167 -20.67 -29.81 12.74
C GLU A 167 -19.98 -29.12 11.56
N ILE A 168 -18.70 -28.83 11.75
CA ILE A 168 -17.86 -28.24 10.70
C ILE A 168 -17.56 -29.35 9.69
N ILE A 169 -18.30 -29.38 8.59
CA ILE A 169 -17.96 -30.20 7.44
C ILE A 169 -16.76 -29.50 6.78
N LYS A 170 -15.59 -30.15 6.79
CA LYS A 170 -14.44 -29.69 6.02
C LYS A 170 -14.78 -29.87 4.55
N ILE A 171 -15.18 -28.79 3.90
CA ILE A 171 -15.33 -28.78 2.44
C ILE A 171 -13.93 -28.66 1.86
N PRO A 172 -13.50 -29.61 1.03
CA PRO A 172 -12.25 -29.47 0.28
C PRO A 172 -12.31 -28.17 -0.53
N ASN A 173 -11.33 -27.30 -0.32
CA ASN A 173 -11.33 -25.97 -0.95
C ASN A 173 -10.19 -25.86 -1.98
N ASP A 174 -9.86 -26.99 -2.59
CA ASP A 174 -8.69 -27.13 -3.48
C ASP A 174 -8.83 -26.27 -4.74
N GLU A 175 -10.04 -26.21 -5.31
CA GLU A 175 -10.33 -25.38 -6.50
C GLU A 175 -10.19 -23.89 -6.20
N TYR A 176 -10.76 -23.44 -5.07
CA TYR A 176 -10.64 -22.04 -4.65
C TYR A 176 -9.18 -21.68 -4.33
N GLY A 177 -8.47 -22.58 -3.66
CA GLY A 177 -7.05 -22.41 -3.35
C GLY A 177 -6.19 -22.32 -4.61
N ALA A 178 -6.47 -23.16 -5.62
CA ALA A 178 -5.80 -23.12 -6.91
C ALA A 178 -6.08 -21.81 -7.66
N TRP A 179 -7.32 -21.38 -7.71
CA TRP A 179 -7.72 -20.12 -8.34
C TRP A 179 -7.08 -18.90 -7.67
N VAL A 180 -7.08 -18.84 -6.33
CA VAL A 180 -6.42 -17.75 -5.59
C VAL A 180 -4.91 -17.74 -5.87
N LYS A 181 -4.28 -18.91 -5.95
CA LYS A 181 -2.85 -19.03 -6.27
C LYS A 181 -2.55 -18.52 -7.68
N GLU A 182 -3.37 -18.86 -8.64
CA GLU A 182 -3.25 -18.43 -10.04
C GLU A 182 -3.39 -16.90 -10.14
N LEU A 183 -4.41 -16.32 -9.50
CA LEU A 183 -4.59 -14.87 -9.43
C LEU A 183 -3.38 -14.17 -8.79
N PHE A 184 -2.83 -14.77 -7.73
CA PHE A 184 -1.67 -14.21 -7.06
C PHE A 184 -0.43 -14.25 -7.96
N GLN A 185 -0.20 -15.35 -8.65
CA GLN A 185 0.91 -15.51 -9.61
C GLN A 185 0.78 -14.49 -10.75
N HIS A 186 -0.40 -14.36 -11.34
CA HIS A 186 -0.65 -13.37 -12.39
C HIS A 186 -0.39 -11.94 -11.91
N ASN A 187 -0.82 -11.58 -10.69
CA ASN A 187 -0.56 -10.27 -10.14
C ASN A 187 0.94 -10.01 -9.90
N VAL A 188 1.70 -11.04 -9.52
CA VAL A 188 3.16 -10.96 -9.37
C VAL A 188 3.83 -10.70 -10.72
N GLU A 189 3.42 -11.41 -11.76
CA GLU A 189 3.94 -11.22 -13.12
C GLU A 189 3.64 -9.81 -13.65
N VAL A 190 2.41 -9.34 -13.49
CA VAL A 190 2.00 -7.99 -13.88
C VAL A 190 2.77 -6.91 -13.09
N ALA A 191 3.02 -7.13 -11.80
CA ALA A 191 3.77 -6.18 -10.98
C ALA A 191 5.27 -6.10 -11.37
N ASN A 192 5.83 -7.21 -11.84
CA ASN A 192 7.22 -7.29 -12.28
C ASN A 192 7.44 -6.70 -13.70
N THR A 193 6.37 -6.48 -14.45
CA THR A 193 6.47 -5.85 -15.76
C THR A 193 6.63 -4.34 -15.57
N SER A 194 7.79 -3.80 -15.84
CA SER A 194 8.21 -2.41 -15.59
C SER A 194 7.34 -1.34 -16.27
N ASN A 195 6.41 -1.74 -17.09
CA ASN A 195 5.52 -0.88 -17.87
C ASN A 195 4.03 -1.22 -17.67
N SER A 196 3.64 -1.67 -16.47
CA SER A 196 2.25 -2.03 -16.19
C SER A 196 1.35 -0.80 -16.25
N GLU A 197 0.92 -0.43 -17.45
CA GLU A 197 -0.22 0.44 -17.61
C GLU A 197 -1.43 -0.20 -16.96
N ARG A 198 -2.29 0.61 -16.35
CA ARG A 198 -3.55 0.09 -15.79
C ARG A 198 -4.36 -0.53 -16.90
N ILE A 199 -4.80 -1.77 -16.71
CA ILE A 199 -5.79 -2.38 -17.58
C ILE A 199 -7.08 -1.60 -17.39
N ILE A 200 -7.52 -0.93 -18.44
CA ILE A 200 -8.79 -0.22 -18.46
C ILE A 200 -9.88 -1.23 -18.82
N VAL A 201 -10.64 -1.64 -17.83
CA VAL A 201 -11.84 -2.46 -18.04
C VAL A 201 -12.98 -1.52 -18.43
N ARG A 202 -13.60 -1.77 -19.56
CA ARG A 202 -14.78 -1.04 -20.02
C ARG A 202 -15.98 -1.96 -20.01
N PHE A 203 -17.14 -1.42 -19.69
CA PHE A 203 -18.39 -2.13 -19.90
C PHE A 203 -18.58 -2.36 -21.40
N ASP A 204 -18.90 -3.59 -21.77
CA ASP A 204 -19.47 -3.88 -23.08
C ASP A 204 -20.88 -3.31 -23.22
N ASN A 205 -21.49 -3.49 -24.37
CA ASN A 205 -22.81 -2.91 -24.62
C ASN A 205 -23.88 -3.53 -23.73
N ASP A 206 -23.83 -4.83 -23.51
CA ASP A 206 -24.83 -5.55 -22.68
C ASP A 206 -24.71 -5.15 -21.20
N ALA A 207 -23.47 -4.98 -20.72
CA ALA A 207 -23.23 -4.51 -19.36
C ALA A 207 -23.67 -3.06 -19.15
N LYS A 208 -23.51 -2.19 -20.18
CA LYS A 208 -24.01 -0.81 -20.12
C LYS A 208 -25.52 -0.76 -20.04
N GLU A 209 -26.22 -1.55 -20.88
CA GLU A 209 -27.69 -1.60 -20.87
C GLU A 209 -28.28 -2.08 -19.53
N ARG A 210 -27.54 -2.92 -18.80
CA ARG A 210 -27.97 -3.39 -17.47
C ARG A 210 -27.63 -2.43 -16.34
N TRP A 211 -26.70 -1.51 -16.57
CA TRP A 211 -26.25 -0.58 -15.53
C TRP A 211 -26.98 0.77 -15.57
N PHE A 212 -27.44 1.21 -16.73
CA PHE A 212 -28.17 2.45 -16.95
C PHE A 212 -29.67 2.19 -17.24
#